data_042a2b8dfb8484283a712a789818a9da
#
_entry.id   042a2b8dfb8484283a712a789818a9da
#
_cell.length_a   1.000
_cell.length_b   1.000
_cell.length_c   1.000
_cell.angle_alpha   90.00
_cell.angle_beta   90.00
_cell.angle_gamma   90.00
#
_symmetry.space_group_name_H-M   'P 1'
#
loop_
_entity.id
_entity.type
_entity.pdbx_description
1 polymer ?
#
loop_
_entity_poly.entity_id
_entity_poly.type
_entity_poly.pdbx_seq_one_letter_code
_entity_poly.pdbx_strand_id
1 'polypeptide(L)'
;MEIAIIAHDLKKELMAQFCIAYCGVLANHHICATASTAQYISEATGLQIDRLMSGAHGGEQQIASRVEFNEIDVLLYFRAPQSNPRTMAIENELLLACDRHNIPVATNIATAETIITALGNGDLDWRENVNPRSEYNKKKKK
;
A
#
# COMPACT_ATOMS: atom_id res chain seq x y z
N MET A 1 4.35 -3.35 -10.00
CA MET A 1 4.87 -3.15 -8.62
C MET A 1 3.85 -3.61 -7.61
N GLU A 2 4.27 -3.77 -6.37
CA GLU A 2 3.39 -4.19 -5.27
C GLU A 2 2.99 -2.97 -4.46
N ILE A 3 1.70 -2.66 -4.43
CA ILE A 3 1.14 -1.52 -3.69
C ILE A 3 0.31 -2.06 -2.53
N ALA A 4 0.61 -1.62 -1.33
CA ALA A 4 -0.19 -1.94 -0.14
C ALA A 4 -1.07 -0.75 0.23
N ILE A 5 -2.32 -1.02 0.57
CA ILE A 5 -3.30 0.02 0.90
C ILE A 5 -3.94 -0.28 2.25
N ILE A 6 -3.91 0.71 3.12
CA ILE A 6 -4.60 0.70 4.41
C ILE A 6 -5.36 2.02 4.55
N ALA A 7 -6.60 1.96 4.99
CA ALA A 7 -7.37 3.16 5.28
C ALA A 7 -8.14 2.98 6.59
N HIS A 8 -8.02 3.97 7.47
CA HIS A 8 -8.90 4.05 8.66
C HIS A 8 -10.36 4.13 8.20
N ASP A 9 -11.28 3.65 9.03
CA ASP A 9 -12.71 3.62 8.69
C ASP A 9 -13.24 4.98 8.21
N LEU A 10 -12.81 6.06 8.84
CA LEU A 10 -13.20 7.43 8.46
C LEU A 10 -12.57 7.90 7.14
N LYS A 11 -11.61 7.18 6.61
CA LYS A 11 -10.87 7.52 5.39
C LYS A 11 -11.14 6.57 4.22
N LYS A 12 -11.97 5.55 4.41
CA LYS A 12 -12.23 4.55 3.36
C LYS A 12 -12.91 5.14 2.14
N GLU A 13 -13.87 6.04 2.33
CA GLU A 13 -14.53 6.71 1.22
C GLU A 13 -13.54 7.56 0.41
N LEU A 14 -12.69 8.33 1.10
CA LEU A 14 -11.66 9.13 0.47
C LEU A 14 -10.67 8.26 -0.30
N MET A 15 -10.25 7.14 0.29
CA MET A 15 -9.38 6.17 -0.39
C MET A 15 -10.05 5.58 -1.63
N ALA A 16 -11.33 5.24 -1.54
CA ALA A 16 -12.06 4.73 -2.70
C ALA A 16 -12.13 5.76 -3.82
N GLN A 17 -12.40 7.01 -3.51
CA GLN A 17 -12.42 8.10 -4.49
C GLN A 17 -11.05 8.30 -5.14
N PHE A 18 -9.98 8.23 -4.35
CA PHE A 18 -8.61 8.27 -4.86
C PHE A 18 -8.35 7.12 -5.83
N CYS A 19 -8.72 5.90 -5.47
CA CYS A 19 -8.53 4.72 -6.31
C CYS A 19 -9.37 4.77 -7.59
N ILE A 20 -10.57 5.37 -7.55
CA ILE A 20 -11.37 5.62 -8.76
C ILE A 20 -10.62 6.59 -9.69
N ALA A 21 -10.15 7.70 -9.15
CA ALA A 21 -9.47 8.73 -9.94
C ALA A 21 -8.20 8.21 -10.61
N TYR A 22 -7.46 7.33 -9.94
CA TYR A 22 -6.18 6.80 -10.42
C TYR A 22 -6.25 5.32 -10.81
N CYS A 23 -7.44 4.84 -11.11
CA CYS A 23 -7.67 3.42 -11.46
C CYS A 23 -6.80 2.96 -12.63
N GLY A 24 -6.61 3.82 -13.64
CA GLY A 24 -5.79 3.50 -14.80
C GLY A 24 -4.33 3.21 -14.48
N VAL A 25 -3.77 3.92 -13.51
CA VAL A 25 -2.41 3.65 -13.03
C VAL A 25 -2.39 2.40 -12.16
N LEU A 26 -3.32 2.33 -11.20
CA LEU A 26 -3.38 1.23 -10.22
C LEU A 26 -3.60 -0.13 -10.89
N ALA A 27 -4.37 -0.19 -11.97
CA ALA A 27 -4.68 -1.43 -12.67
C ALA A 27 -3.44 -2.13 -13.26
N ASN A 28 -2.35 -1.41 -13.45
CA ASN A 28 -1.10 -1.95 -13.98
C ASN A 28 -0.22 -2.60 -12.90
N HIS A 29 -0.65 -2.61 -11.65
CA HIS A 29 0.15 -3.07 -10.52
C HIS A 29 -0.59 -4.11 -9.69
N HIS A 30 0.16 -4.85 -8.89
CA HIS A 30 -0.40 -5.75 -7.89
C HIS A 30 -0.76 -4.95 -6.64
N ILE A 31 -1.96 -5.15 -6.11
CA ILE A 31 -2.45 -4.41 -4.96
C ILE A 31 -2.86 -5.39 -3.87
N CYS A 32 -2.41 -5.15 -2.64
CA CYS A 32 -2.93 -5.83 -1.45
C CYS A 32 -3.48 -4.79 -0.47
N ALA A 33 -4.45 -5.19 0.32
CA ALA A 33 -5.09 -4.30 1.29
C ALA A 33 -5.68 -5.11 2.45
N THR A 34 -5.81 -4.47 3.61
CA THR A 34 -6.55 -5.06 4.72
C THR A 34 -8.00 -5.31 4.32
N ALA A 35 -8.65 -6.28 4.97
CA ALA A 35 -9.90 -6.89 4.49
C ALA A 35 -11.00 -5.90 4.11
N SER A 36 -11.39 -5.01 5.01
CA SER A 36 -12.49 -4.09 4.73
C SER A 36 -12.11 -3.02 3.71
N THR A 37 -10.86 -2.57 3.71
CA THR A 37 -10.34 -1.65 2.70
C THR A 37 -10.33 -2.30 1.31
N ALA A 38 -9.88 -3.55 1.22
CA ALA A 38 -9.88 -4.30 -0.03
C ALA A 38 -11.29 -4.42 -0.61
N GLN A 39 -12.25 -4.78 0.22
CA GLN A 39 -13.64 -4.91 -0.21
C GLN A 39 -14.20 -3.58 -0.70
N TYR A 40 -13.98 -2.51 0.06
CA TYR A 40 -14.48 -1.18 -0.26
C TYR A 40 -13.94 -0.68 -1.61
N ILE A 41 -12.63 -0.83 -1.83
CA ILE A 41 -12.00 -0.40 -3.08
C ILE A 41 -12.43 -1.29 -4.26
N SER A 42 -12.49 -2.60 -4.08
CA SER A 42 -12.91 -3.54 -5.14
C SER A 42 -14.33 -3.25 -5.61
N GLU A 43 -15.24 -2.98 -4.69
CA GLU A 43 -16.62 -2.64 -5.02
C GLU A 43 -16.72 -1.30 -5.76
N ALA A 44 -15.88 -0.33 -5.39
CA ALA A 44 -15.91 1.00 -6.01
C ALA A 44 -15.23 1.05 -7.38
N THR A 45 -14.21 0.22 -7.62
CA THR A 45 -13.33 0.34 -8.80
C THR A 45 -13.33 -0.85 -9.73
N GLY A 46 -13.69 -2.03 -9.23
CA GLY A 46 -13.51 -3.28 -9.97
C GLY A 46 -12.08 -3.80 -10.01
N LEU A 47 -11.12 -3.13 -9.33
CA LEU A 47 -9.74 -3.59 -9.26
C LEU A 47 -9.65 -4.93 -8.52
N GLN A 48 -8.74 -5.78 -8.99
CA GLN A 48 -8.41 -7.02 -8.28
C GLN A 48 -7.41 -6.70 -7.17
N ILE A 49 -7.78 -7.01 -5.94
CA ILE A 49 -6.98 -6.69 -4.76
C ILE A 49 -6.80 -7.95 -3.92
N ASP A 50 -5.57 -8.27 -3.56
CA ASP A 50 -5.27 -9.33 -2.61
C ASP A 50 -5.77 -8.91 -1.23
N ARG A 51 -6.79 -9.60 -0.77
CA ARG A 51 -7.41 -9.31 0.52
C ARG A 51 -6.60 -9.96 1.64
N LEU A 52 -6.09 -9.13 2.54
CA LEU A 52 -5.40 -9.58 3.74
C LEU A 52 -6.39 -9.67 4.91
N MET A 53 -5.89 -10.02 6.09
CA MET A 53 -6.70 -10.04 7.31
C MET A 53 -7.16 -8.62 7.64
N SER A 54 -8.22 -8.49 8.44
CA SER A 54 -8.65 -7.18 8.95
C SER A 54 -7.55 -6.57 9.84
N GLY A 55 -7.55 -5.25 9.97
CA GLY A 55 -6.61 -4.57 10.86
C GLY A 55 -6.68 -5.09 12.30
N ALA A 56 -7.90 -5.39 12.79
CA ALA A 56 -8.12 -5.96 14.12
C ALA A 56 -7.57 -7.38 14.28
N HIS A 57 -7.33 -8.11 13.19
CA HIS A 57 -6.89 -9.51 13.19
C HIS A 57 -5.49 -9.69 12.58
N GLY A 58 -4.68 -8.64 12.53
CA GLY A 58 -3.30 -8.73 12.11
C GLY A 58 -3.00 -8.33 10.66
N GLY A 59 -3.94 -7.68 9.96
CA GLY A 59 -3.73 -7.25 8.57
C GLY A 59 -2.56 -6.28 8.41
N GLU A 60 -2.42 -5.32 9.32
CA GLU A 60 -1.31 -4.37 9.28
C GLU A 60 0.03 -5.05 9.54
N GLN A 61 0.06 -6.04 10.44
CA GLN A 61 1.25 -6.84 10.70
C GLN A 61 1.63 -7.71 9.50
N GLN A 62 0.66 -8.21 8.73
CA GLN A 62 0.94 -8.90 7.48
C GLN A 62 1.64 -7.99 6.48
N ILE A 63 1.18 -6.74 6.36
CA ILE A 63 1.82 -5.75 5.49
C ILE A 63 3.22 -5.42 6.00
N ALA A 64 3.39 -5.22 7.31
CA ALA A 64 4.68 -4.95 7.91
C ALA A 64 5.68 -6.08 7.63
N SER A 65 5.26 -7.33 7.70
CA SER A 65 6.09 -8.47 7.37
C SER A 65 6.56 -8.43 5.90
N ARG A 66 5.64 -8.13 4.98
CA ARG A 66 5.99 -7.99 3.56
C ARG A 66 6.96 -6.83 3.31
N VAL A 67 6.79 -5.74 4.04
CA VAL A 67 7.72 -4.60 3.99
C VAL A 67 9.12 -5.01 4.44
N GLU A 68 9.22 -5.75 5.55
CA GLU A 68 10.51 -6.22 6.08
C GLU A 68 11.24 -7.16 5.11
N PHE A 69 10.50 -7.90 4.27
CA PHE A 69 11.09 -8.70 3.20
C PHE A 69 11.29 -7.91 1.89
N ASN A 70 11.09 -6.60 1.93
CA ASN A 70 11.23 -5.69 0.79
C ASN A 70 10.30 -6.03 -0.39
N GLU A 71 9.14 -6.60 -0.09
CA GLU A 71 8.18 -7.08 -1.09
C GLU A 71 7.10 -6.05 -1.45
N ILE A 72 7.07 -4.91 -0.76
CA ILE A 72 6.14 -3.80 -1.03
C ILE A 72 6.92 -2.64 -1.63
N ASP A 73 6.39 -2.04 -2.68
CA ASP A 73 7.04 -0.93 -3.38
C ASP A 73 6.46 0.43 -3.02
N VAL A 74 5.19 0.48 -2.63
CA VAL A 74 4.48 1.70 -2.23
C VAL A 74 3.49 1.34 -1.15
N LEU A 75 3.42 2.15 -0.10
CA LEU A 75 2.39 2.04 0.94
C LEU A 75 1.51 3.29 0.92
N LEU A 76 0.20 3.08 0.70
CA LEU A 76 -0.82 4.12 0.83
C LEU A 76 -1.56 3.87 2.14
N TYR A 77 -1.30 4.69 3.14
CA TYR A 77 -1.83 4.52 4.49
C TYR A 77 -2.59 5.78 4.93
N PHE A 78 -3.88 5.84 4.69
CA PHE A 78 -4.70 6.99 5.10
C PHE A 78 -5.10 6.82 6.56
N ARG A 79 -4.38 7.54 7.42
CA ARG A 79 -4.53 7.46 8.87
C ARG A 79 -5.64 8.38 9.37
N ALA A 80 -6.24 8.02 10.52
CA ALA A 80 -7.08 8.95 11.27
C ALA A 80 -6.19 9.86 12.12
N PRO A 81 -6.51 11.17 12.21
CA PRO A 81 -5.75 12.08 13.07
C PRO A 81 -5.84 11.73 14.56
N GLN A 82 -6.82 10.93 14.95
CA GLN A 82 -7.07 10.54 16.34
C GLN A 82 -6.86 9.03 16.48
N SER A 83 -5.64 8.62 16.76
CA SER A 83 -5.30 7.22 17.05
C SER A 83 -5.12 7.04 18.54
N ASN A 84 -5.50 5.85 19.07
CA ASN A 84 -5.16 5.49 20.43
C ASN A 84 -3.69 4.99 20.49
N PRO A 85 -3.08 4.91 21.70
CA PRO A 85 -1.67 4.52 21.82
C PRO A 85 -1.34 3.16 21.22
N ARG A 86 -2.24 2.19 21.30
CA ARG A 86 -2.02 0.84 20.74
C ARG A 86 -1.97 0.89 19.21
N THR A 87 -2.90 1.61 18.60
CA THR A 87 -2.95 1.79 17.15
C THR A 87 -1.72 2.56 16.67
N MET A 88 -1.33 3.60 17.39
CA MET A 88 -0.14 4.39 17.08
C MET A 88 1.14 3.55 17.11
N ALA A 89 1.26 2.62 18.04
CA ALA A 89 2.44 1.75 18.13
C ALA A 89 2.55 0.86 16.89
N ILE A 90 1.44 0.29 16.42
CA ILE A 90 1.41 -0.54 15.21
C ILE A 90 1.74 0.31 13.96
N GLU A 91 1.15 1.49 13.86
CA GLU A 91 1.44 2.43 12.76
C GLU A 91 2.91 2.81 12.72
N ASN A 92 3.48 3.18 13.86
CA ASN A 92 4.88 3.59 13.95
C ASN A 92 5.82 2.46 13.52
N GLU A 93 5.55 1.24 13.95
CA GLU A 93 6.36 0.08 13.55
C GLU A 93 6.32 -0.13 12.05
N LEU A 94 5.15 -0.03 11.43
CA LEU A 94 5.01 -0.15 9.98
C LEU A 94 5.75 0.97 9.25
N LEU A 95 5.61 2.20 9.70
CA LEU A 95 6.29 3.35 9.08
C LEU A 95 7.82 3.25 9.22
N LEU A 96 8.32 2.80 10.37
CA LEU A 96 9.75 2.58 10.57
C LEU A 96 10.28 1.46 9.65
N ALA A 97 9.50 0.41 9.44
CA ALA A 97 9.87 -0.65 8.51
C ALA A 97 10.01 -0.09 7.08
N CYS A 98 9.08 0.77 6.67
CA CYS A 98 9.16 1.43 5.37
C CYS A 98 10.41 2.31 5.26
N ASP A 99 10.76 3.04 6.31
CA ASP A 99 11.97 3.88 6.34
C ASP A 99 13.23 3.02 6.21
N ARG A 100 13.29 1.87 6.87
CA ARG A 100 14.44 0.96 6.78
C ARG A 100 14.67 0.45 5.34
N HIS A 101 13.61 0.31 4.57
CA HIS A 101 13.67 -0.24 3.22
C HIS A 101 13.47 0.79 2.11
N ASN A 102 13.41 2.06 2.46
CA ASN A 102 13.20 3.18 1.51
C ASN A 102 11.95 3.00 0.66
N ILE A 103 10.86 2.58 1.30
CA ILE A 103 9.58 2.42 0.63
C ILE A 103 8.79 3.72 0.74
N PRO A 104 8.36 4.32 -0.38
CA PRO A 104 7.53 5.53 -0.35
C PRO A 104 6.21 5.28 0.37
N VAL A 105 5.84 6.19 1.27
CA VAL A 105 4.62 6.11 2.06
C VAL A 105 3.81 7.39 1.91
N ALA A 106 2.52 7.24 1.63
CA ALA A 106 1.57 8.35 1.69
C ALA A 106 0.63 8.14 2.87
N THR A 107 0.61 9.09 3.81
CA THR A 107 -0.29 9.06 4.96
C THR A 107 -1.52 9.95 4.78
N ASN A 108 -1.62 10.62 3.65
CA ASN A 108 -2.75 11.47 3.28
C ASN A 108 -2.86 11.56 1.76
N ILE A 109 -3.97 12.11 1.28
CA ILE A 109 -4.26 12.14 -0.16
C ILE A 109 -3.29 13.01 -0.95
N ALA A 110 -2.80 14.10 -0.40
CA ALA A 110 -1.88 15.00 -1.11
C ALA A 110 -0.57 14.27 -1.45
N THR A 111 -0.01 13.56 -0.49
CA THR A 111 1.19 12.73 -0.70
C THR A 111 0.89 11.57 -1.64
N ALA A 112 -0.28 10.94 -1.50
CA ALA A 112 -0.68 9.83 -2.36
C ALA A 112 -0.75 10.26 -3.83
N GLU A 113 -1.30 11.42 -4.14
CA GLU A 113 -1.36 11.95 -5.50
C GLU A 113 0.05 12.17 -6.08
N THR A 114 0.97 12.68 -5.28
CA THR A 114 2.37 12.87 -5.68
C THR A 114 3.04 11.52 -5.99
N ILE A 115 2.86 10.55 -5.14
CA ILE A 115 3.47 9.22 -5.32
C ILE A 115 2.87 8.50 -6.51
N ILE A 116 1.54 8.53 -6.68
CA ILE A 116 0.89 7.83 -7.79
C ILE A 116 1.29 8.45 -9.14
N THR A 117 1.49 9.75 -9.19
CA THR A 117 1.98 10.44 -10.38
C THR A 117 3.39 9.99 -10.72
N ALA A 118 4.28 9.94 -9.72
CA ALA A 118 5.64 9.44 -9.88
C ALA A 118 5.65 7.98 -10.36
N LEU A 119 4.79 7.16 -9.80
CA LEU A 119 4.65 5.76 -10.19
C LEU A 119 4.25 5.64 -11.67
N GLY A 120 3.27 6.42 -12.09
CA GLY A 120 2.81 6.45 -13.49
C GLY A 120 3.88 6.94 -14.48
N ASN A 121 4.78 7.80 -14.02
CA ASN A 121 5.88 8.33 -14.84
C ASN A 121 7.12 7.41 -14.86
N GLY A 122 7.13 6.32 -14.11
CA GLY A 122 8.28 5.41 -14.05
C GLY A 122 9.38 5.85 -13.06
N ASP A 123 9.12 6.88 -12.25
CA ASP A 123 10.12 7.41 -11.32
C ASP A 123 10.46 6.44 -10.19
N LEU A 124 9.64 5.42 -9.96
CA LEU A 124 9.86 4.39 -8.95
C LEU A 124 10.34 3.06 -9.53
N ASP A 125 10.68 3.02 -10.81
CA ASP A 125 11.06 1.75 -11.47
C ASP A 125 12.32 1.11 -10.88
N TRP A 126 13.16 1.87 -10.18
CA TRP A 126 14.32 1.33 -9.46
C TRP A 126 13.92 0.27 -8.41
N ARG A 127 12.66 0.32 -7.92
CA ARG A 127 12.16 -0.69 -6.99
C ARG A 127 12.19 -2.11 -7.56
N GLU A 128 12.10 -2.25 -8.86
CA GLU A 128 12.18 -3.57 -9.50
C GLU A 128 13.50 -4.28 -9.25
N ASN A 129 14.58 -3.53 -9.06
CA ASN A 129 15.89 -4.10 -8.79
C ASN A 129 16.02 -4.65 -7.36
N VAL A 130 15.26 -4.12 -6.42
CA VAL A 130 15.38 -4.48 -5.00
C VAL A 130 14.25 -5.35 -4.48
N ASN A 131 13.07 -5.34 -5.12
CA ASN A 131 11.94 -6.17 -4.68
C ASN A 131 12.13 -7.61 -5.18
N PRO A 132 12.24 -8.60 -4.26
CA PRO A 132 12.45 -10.00 -4.67
C PRO A 132 11.28 -10.59 -5.45
N ARG A 133 10.09 -10.00 -5.36
CA ARG A 133 8.89 -10.45 -6.08
C ARG A 133 8.71 -9.78 -7.43
N SER A 134 9.59 -8.85 -7.83
CA SER A 134 9.51 -8.20 -9.14
C SER A 134 9.70 -9.20 -10.27
N GLU A 135 9.12 -8.93 -11.43
CA GLU A 135 9.32 -9.76 -12.63
C GLU A 135 10.80 -9.85 -13.02
N TYR A 136 11.54 -8.76 -12.86
CA TYR A 136 12.98 -8.73 -13.11
C TYR A 136 13.72 -9.74 -12.22
N ASN A 137 13.46 -9.72 -10.91
CA ASN A 137 14.14 -10.62 -9.97
C ASN A 137 13.66 -12.07 -10.08
N LYS A 138 12.40 -12.30 -10.40
CA LYS A 138 11.88 -13.65 -10.68
C LYS A 138 12.56 -14.27 -11.89
N LYS A 139 12.80 -13.50 -12.95
CA LYS A 139 13.49 -13.96 -14.15
C LYS A 139 14.96 -14.29 -13.88
N LYS A 140 15.62 -13.55 -12.99
CA LYS A 140 17.01 -13.82 -12.58
C LYS A 140 17.19 -15.15 -11.87
N LYS A 141 16.15 -15.64 -11.19
CA LYS A 141 16.21 -16.91 -10.43
C LYS A 141 16.00 -18.16 -11.30
N LYS A 142 15.65 -17.96 -12.55
CA LYS A 142 15.57 -19.04 -13.55
C LYS A 142 16.89 -19.11 -14.32
#